data_ebac7f8a74ff45635b3a09b97ef596bd
#
_entry.id   ebac7f8a74ff45635b3a09b97ef596bd
#
_cell.length_a   1.000
_cell.length_b   1.000
_cell.length_c   1.000
_cell.angle_alpha   90.00
_cell.angle_beta   90.00
_cell.angle_gamma   90.00
#
_symmetry.space_group_name_H-M   'P 1'
#
loop_
_entity.id
_entity.type
_entity.pdbx_description
1 polymer ?
#
loop_
_entity_poly.entity_id
_entity_poly.type
_entity_poly.pdbx_seq_one_letter_code
_entity_poly.pdbx_strand_id
1 'polypeptide(L)'
;MHADLKFETFKGLVSLSVEDLCRELFLGNRQSIKIKKEGVAVRNLVRIFDAALTLSNQKGFKAMSLRDLSAEAGLSMGALYTYFKSKDEMLHMILRQGRLVVKRVLQGQVEGIEDPRTRLRTVIQAHLYLSEVMQPWFYFSYMETKNLSREEQKRAMEAELFTEKILIDIMKRTEADKFKDKIYPKQNIK
;
A
#
# COMPACT_ATOMS: atom_id res chain seq x y z
N MET A 1 -15.23 -23.91 -0.77
CA MET A 1 -15.96 -23.05 -1.73
C MET A 1 -15.65 -21.62 -1.32
N HIS A 2 -14.57 -21.03 -1.87
CA HIS A 2 -14.26 -19.61 -1.62
C HIS A 2 -15.32 -18.80 -2.37
N ALA A 3 -16.20 -18.13 -1.61
CA ALA A 3 -17.18 -17.20 -2.17
C ALA A 3 -16.43 -16.09 -2.94
N ASP A 4 -17.00 -15.63 -4.06
CA ASP A 4 -16.49 -14.46 -4.77
C ASP A 4 -16.29 -13.31 -3.75
N LEU A 5 -15.07 -12.83 -3.66
CA LEU A 5 -14.72 -11.73 -2.75
C LEU A 5 -15.45 -10.47 -3.21
N LYS A 6 -16.53 -10.10 -2.51
CA LYS A 6 -17.28 -8.87 -2.83
C LYS A 6 -16.54 -7.65 -2.29
N PHE A 7 -16.63 -6.54 -3.00
CA PHE A 7 -15.96 -5.28 -2.63
C PHE A 7 -16.30 -4.83 -1.20
N GLU A 8 -17.57 -4.85 -0.81
CA GLU A 8 -17.99 -4.44 0.54
C GLU A 8 -17.43 -5.37 1.62
N THR A 9 -17.38 -6.68 1.35
CA THR A 9 -16.75 -7.64 2.27
C THR A 9 -15.26 -7.38 2.39
N PHE A 10 -14.57 -7.16 1.25
CA PHE A 10 -13.16 -6.80 1.24
C PHE A 10 -12.88 -5.53 2.03
N LYS A 11 -13.66 -4.47 1.82
CA LYS A 11 -13.53 -3.20 2.52
C LYS A 11 -13.66 -3.36 4.04
N GLY A 12 -14.60 -4.20 4.49
CA GLY A 12 -14.76 -4.53 5.90
C GLY A 12 -13.62 -5.36 6.50
N LEU A 13 -13.07 -6.31 5.72
CA LEU A 13 -11.96 -7.17 6.16
C LEU A 13 -10.63 -6.43 6.26
N VAL A 14 -10.39 -5.49 5.36
CA VAL A 14 -9.08 -4.84 5.24
C VAL A 14 -8.90 -3.68 6.21
N SER A 15 -9.99 -3.17 6.82
CA SER A 15 -9.97 -2.07 7.84
C SER A 15 -8.87 -1.04 7.57
N LEU A 16 -8.87 -0.46 6.36
CA LEU A 16 -7.87 0.52 5.94
C LEU A 16 -8.39 1.94 6.17
N SER A 17 -8.66 2.31 7.41
CA SER A 17 -8.87 3.71 7.70
C SER A 17 -7.53 4.47 7.59
N VAL A 18 -7.58 5.73 7.15
CA VAL A 18 -6.40 6.61 7.14
C VAL A 18 -5.78 6.69 8.54
N GLU A 19 -6.61 6.62 9.58
CA GLU A 19 -6.16 6.61 10.96
C GLU A 19 -5.34 5.36 11.30
N ASP A 20 -5.76 4.16 10.86
CA ASP A 20 -5.02 2.92 11.08
C ASP A 20 -3.68 2.92 10.33
N LEU A 21 -3.67 3.44 9.09
CA LEU A 21 -2.44 3.61 8.32
C LEU A 21 -1.47 4.57 9.02
N CYS A 22 -1.97 5.68 9.57
CA CYS A 22 -1.18 6.64 10.33
C CYS A 22 -0.68 6.06 11.66
N ARG A 23 -1.47 5.21 12.31
CA ARG A 23 -1.07 4.49 13.53
C ARG A 23 0.07 3.52 13.25
N GLU A 24 -0.05 2.71 12.21
CA GLU A 24 1.03 1.80 11.78
C GLU A 24 2.30 2.57 11.41
N LEU A 25 2.16 3.67 10.68
CA LEU A 25 3.28 4.55 10.33
C LEU A 25 3.96 5.10 11.58
N PHE A 26 3.18 5.59 12.54
CA PHE A 26 3.70 6.07 13.82
C PHE A 26 4.49 4.98 14.55
N LEU A 27 3.91 3.78 14.68
CA LEU A 27 4.56 2.67 15.36
C LEU A 27 5.86 2.25 14.67
N GLY A 28 5.87 2.20 13.34
CA GLY A 28 7.05 1.86 12.53
C GLY A 28 8.14 2.94 12.53
N ASN A 29 7.81 4.17 12.94
CA ASN A 29 8.75 5.31 12.98
C ASN A 29 8.87 5.95 14.37
N ARG A 30 8.50 5.22 15.42
CA ARG A 30 8.43 5.74 16.81
C ARG A 30 9.75 6.32 17.33
N GLN A 31 10.89 5.90 16.78
CA GLN A 31 12.20 6.40 17.15
C GLN A 31 12.49 7.79 16.52
N SER A 32 12.05 8.03 15.29
CA SER A 32 12.27 9.28 14.56
C SER A 32 11.23 10.35 14.90
N ILE A 33 9.97 9.95 15.15
CA ILE A 33 8.89 10.86 15.55
C ILE A 33 9.08 11.28 17.00
N LYS A 34 9.22 12.61 17.24
CA LYS A 34 9.48 13.15 18.58
C LYS A 34 8.26 13.12 19.49
N ILE A 35 7.05 13.13 18.94
CA ILE A 35 5.80 13.06 19.70
C ILE A 35 5.64 11.65 20.27
N LYS A 36 5.47 11.55 21.60
CA LYS A 36 5.37 10.26 22.30
C LYS A 36 3.94 9.79 22.53
N LYS A 37 2.99 10.74 22.60
CA LYS A 37 1.57 10.44 22.83
C LYS A 37 0.93 10.02 21.53
N GLU A 38 0.67 8.70 21.37
CA GLU A 38 0.17 8.06 20.14
C GLU A 38 -1.05 8.77 19.55
N GLY A 39 -2.11 8.97 20.33
CA GLY A 39 -3.34 9.59 19.83
C GLY A 39 -3.14 11.04 19.31
N VAL A 40 -2.14 11.79 19.82
CA VAL A 40 -1.78 13.09 19.27
C VAL A 40 -1.01 12.92 17.98
N ALA A 41 -0.05 11.98 17.97
CA ALA A 41 0.78 11.71 16.80
C ALA A 41 -0.07 11.25 15.61
N VAL A 42 -0.99 10.31 15.83
CA VAL A 42 -1.87 9.76 14.79
C VAL A 42 -2.79 10.83 14.22
N ARG A 43 -3.49 11.61 15.05
CA ARG A 43 -4.36 12.70 14.57
C ARG A 43 -3.60 13.73 13.71
N ASN A 44 -2.40 14.08 14.11
CA ASN A 44 -1.59 15.02 13.33
C ASN A 44 -1.06 14.38 12.04
N LEU A 45 -0.68 13.11 12.05
CA LEU A 45 -0.28 12.39 10.83
C LEU A 45 -1.42 12.32 9.81
N VAL A 46 -2.66 12.07 10.26
CA VAL A 46 -3.84 12.13 9.38
C VAL A 46 -3.93 13.51 8.70
N ARG A 47 -3.89 14.59 9.49
CA ARG A 47 -3.93 15.98 8.95
C ARG A 47 -2.79 16.27 7.98
N ILE A 48 -1.58 15.80 8.28
CA ILE A 48 -0.40 15.97 7.43
C ILE A 48 -0.59 15.21 6.10
N PHE A 49 -1.10 14.00 6.13
CA PHE A 49 -1.30 13.18 4.93
C PHE A 49 -2.40 13.74 4.05
N ASP A 50 -3.54 14.10 4.63
CA ASP A 50 -4.64 14.72 3.89
C ASP A 50 -4.17 16.01 3.20
N ALA A 51 -3.45 16.86 3.93
CA ALA A 51 -2.87 18.08 3.38
C ALA A 51 -1.84 17.80 2.26
N ALA A 52 -0.97 16.80 2.45
CA ALA A 52 0.03 16.44 1.45
C ALA A 52 -0.61 15.91 0.16
N LEU A 53 -1.63 15.06 0.26
CA LEU A 53 -2.36 14.53 -0.89
C LEU A 53 -3.14 15.64 -1.61
N THR A 54 -3.84 16.49 -0.86
CA THR A 54 -4.59 17.62 -1.42
C THR A 54 -3.67 18.59 -2.18
N LEU A 55 -2.59 19.03 -1.56
CA LEU A 55 -1.65 19.97 -2.18
C LEU A 55 -0.89 19.34 -3.34
N SER A 56 -0.56 18.04 -3.26
CA SER A 56 0.08 17.34 -4.37
C SER A 56 -0.83 17.26 -5.59
N ASN A 57 -2.13 17.00 -5.38
CA ASN A 57 -3.12 16.99 -6.46
C ASN A 57 -3.35 18.38 -7.10
N GLN A 58 -3.25 19.45 -6.31
CA GLN A 58 -3.47 20.81 -6.79
C GLN A 58 -2.29 21.38 -7.58
N LYS A 59 -1.07 21.22 -7.08
CA LYS A 59 0.13 21.86 -7.63
C LYS A 59 1.35 20.96 -7.81
N GLY A 60 1.22 19.68 -7.50
CA GLY A 60 2.32 18.70 -7.49
C GLY A 60 3.17 18.78 -6.23
N PHE A 61 3.68 17.65 -5.82
CA PHE A 61 4.50 17.54 -4.61
C PHE A 61 5.77 18.40 -4.66
N LYS A 62 6.40 18.50 -5.82
CA LYS A 62 7.64 19.28 -6.00
C LYS A 62 7.41 20.77 -5.71
N ALA A 63 6.28 21.32 -6.15
CA ALA A 63 5.94 22.74 -5.95
C ALA A 63 5.40 23.04 -4.55
N MET A 64 4.92 22.02 -3.81
CA MET A 64 4.46 22.16 -2.43
C MET A 64 5.64 22.51 -1.50
N SER A 65 5.51 23.57 -0.72
CA SER A 65 6.45 23.91 0.35
C SER A 65 5.99 23.36 1.71
N LEU A 66 6.91 23.25 2.67
CA LEU A 66 6.52 22.91 4.05
C LEU A 66 5.64 24.00 4.71
N ARG A 67 5.71 25.24 4.24
CA ARG A 67 4.81 26.31 4.70
C ARG A 67 3.38 26.07 4.22
N ASP A 68 3.22 25.68 2.95
CA ASP A 68 1.90 25.30 2.42
C ASP A 68 1.32 24.13 3.20
N LEU A 69 2.14 23.10 3.45
CA LEU A 69 1.74 21.94 4.24
C LEU A 69 1.36 22.30 5.67
N SER A 70 2.12 23.21 6.31
CA SER A 70 1.84 23.75 7.64
C SER A 70 0.48 24.44 7.69
N ALA A 71 0.20 25.30 6.73
CA ALA A 71 -1.06 26.03 6.62
C ALA A 71 -2.23 25.08 6.39
N GLU A 72 -2.14 24.20 5.39
CA GLU A 72 -3.19 23.25 5.03
C GLU A 72 -3.47 22.24 6.15
N ALA A 73 -2.44 21.68 6.78
CA ALA A 73 -2.58 20.77 7.91
C ALA A 73 -3.02 21.48 9.21
N GLY A 74 -3.00 22.82 9.27
CA GLY A 74 -3.27 23.59 10.46
C GLY A 74 -2.30 23.27 11.61
N LEU A 75 -1.03 23.01 11.30
CA LEU A 75 0.03 22.72 12.23
C LEU A 75 1.15 23.75 12.09
N SER A 76 1.82 24.10 13.20
CA SER A 76 3.00 24.98 13.11
C SER A 76 4.16 24.27 12.41
N MET A 77 5.09 25.02 11.81
CA MET A 77 6.34 24.48 11.25
C MET A 77 7.11 23.64 12.26
N GLY A 78 7.19 24.11 13.52
CA GLY A 78 7.83 23.36 14.59
C GLY A 78 7.16 22.01 14.87
N ALA A 79 5.82 21.97 14.80
CA ALA A 79 5.08 20.73 14.95
C ALA A 79 5.37 19.76 13.80
N LEU A 80 5.45 20.23 12.54
CA LEU A 80 5.82 19.39 11.41
C LEU A 80 7.19 18.75 11.59
N TYR A 81 8.18 19.50 12.02
CA TYR A 81 9.55 19.00 12.26
C TYR A 81 9.66 18.00 13.42
N THR A 82 8.58 17.75 14.15
CA THR A 82 8.54 16.66 15.13
C THR A 82 8.22 15.30 14.47
N TYR A 83 7.72 15.29 13.24
CA TYR A 83 7.33 14.09 12.47
C TYR A 83 8.36 13.69 11.42
N PHE A 84 8.94 14.65 10.71
CA PHE A 84 9.92 14.42 9.64
C PHE A 84 10.89 15.63 9.55
N LYS A 85 12.09 15.37 9.08
CA LYS A 85 13.15 16.40 8.97
C LYS A 85 13.08 17.18 7.67
N SER A 86 12.49 16.57 6.62
CA SER A 86 12.37 17.15 5.29
C SER A 86 11.10 16.69 4.59
N LYS A 87 10.75 17.41 3.54
CA LYS A 87 9.65 17.03 2.63
C LYS A 87 9.90 15.66 1.99
N ASP A 88 11.14 15.36 1.65
CA ASP A 88 11.52 14.07 1.05
C ASP A 88 11.35 12.93 2.05
N GLU A 89 11.75 13.11 3.31
CA GLU A 89 11.51 12.11 4.36
C GLU A 89 10.02 11.82 4.51
N MET A 90 9.17 12.85 4.50
CA MET A 90 7.71 12.67 4.52
C MET A 90 7.22 11.87 3.31
N LEU A 91 7.68 12.19 2.10
CA LEU A 91 7.34 11.45 0.88
C LEU A 91 7.70 9.97 1.03
N HIS A 92 8.92 9.69 1.50
CA HIS A 92 9.38 8.32 1.73
C HIS A 92 8.51 7.57 2.74
N MET A 93 8.11 8.24 3.82
CA MET A 93 7.25 7.64 4.85
C MET A 93 5.88 7.27 4.27
N ILE A 94 5.25 8.16 3.50
CA ILE A 94 3.95 7.94 2.87
C ILE A 94 4.03 6.76 1.88
N LEU A 95 4.99 6.80 0.97
CA LEU A 95 5.13 5.78 -0.08
C LEU A 95 5.49 4.41 0.50
N ARG A 96 6.40 4.37 1.48
CA ARG A 96 6.78 3.13 2.16
C ARG A 96 5.61 2.50 2.87
N GLN A 97 4.82 3.29 3.63
CA GLN A 97 3.68 2.77 4.37
C GLN A 97 2.65 2.15 3.43
N GLY A 98 2.29 2.84 2.35
CA GLY A 98 1.33 2.29 1.39
C GLY A 98 1.82 0.99 0.74
N ARG A 99 3.11 0.89 0.37
CA ARG A 99 3.69 -0.36 -0.16
C ARG A 99 3.62 -1.51 0.84
N LEU A 100 3.86 -1.25 2.13
CA LEU A 100 3.73 -2.28 3.17
C LEU A 100 2.29 -2.79 3.29
N VAL A 101 1.32 -1.88 3.20
CA VAL A 101 -0.10 -2.23 3.23
C VAL A 101 -0.49 -3.07 2.01
N VAL A 102 -0.14 -2.63 0.81
CA VAL A 102 -0.40 -3.39 -0.43
C VAL A 102 0.16 -4.80 -0.32
N LYS A 103 1.43 -4.93 0.07
CA LYS A 103 2.07 -6.22 0.26
C LYS A 103 1.33 -7.11 1.25
N ARG A 104 1.03 -6.59 2.45
CA ARG A 104 0.34 -7.32 3.51
C ARG A 104 -1.03 -7.80 3.07
N VAL A 105 -1.81 -6.91 2.46
CA VAL A 105 -3.18 -7.23 2.03
C VAL A 105 -3.16 -8.30 0.95
N LEU A 106 -2.37 -8.14 -0.10
CA LEU A 106 -2.30 -9.12 -1.18
C LEU A 106 -1.82 -10.49 -0.69
N GLN A 107 -0.82 -10.53 0.20
CA GLN A 107 -0.35 -11.78 0.78
C GLN A 107 -1.42 -12.46 1.64
N GLY A 108 -2.08 -11.70 2.52
CA GLY A 108 -3.12 -12.23 3.41
C GLY A 108 -4.34 -12.76 2.66
N GLN A 109 -4.73 -12.12 1.54
CA GLN A 109 -5.87 -12.59 0.74
C GLN A 109 -5.64 -13.92 0.02
N VAL A 110 -4.40 -14.29 -0.24
CA VAL A 110 -4.06 -15.55 -0.94
C VAL A 110 -3.54 -16.63 0.00
N GLU A 111 -3.43 -16.34 1.29
CA GLU A 111 -2.99 -17.30 2.29
C GLU A 111 -4.02 -18.44 2.44
N GLY A 112 -3.53 -19.68 2.48
CA GLY A 112 -4.38 -20.88 2.60
C GLY A 112 -5.16 -21.25 1.34
N ILE A 113 -5.03 -20.51 0.23
CA ILE A 113 -5.64 -20.88 -1.05
C ILE A 113 -4.67 -21.78 -1.82
N GLU A 114 -5.00 -23.07 -1.93
CA GLU A 114 -4.16 -24.04 -2.64
C GLU A 114 -4.40 -24.03 -4.14
N ASP A 115 -5.68 -23.92 -4.60
CA ASP A 115 -6.01 -23.90 -6.01
C ASP A 115 -5.44 -22.66 -6.73
N PRO A 116 -4.55 -22.86 -7.72
CA PRO A 116 -3.87 -21.75 -8.39
C PRO A 116 -4.81 -20.80 -9.13
N ARG A 117 -5.92 -21.29 -9.68
CA ARG A 117 -6.89 -20.46 -10.40
C ARG A 117 -7.66 -19.56 -9.45
N THR A 118 -8.11 -20.11 -8.32
CA THR A 118 -8.77 -19.35 -7.25
C THR A 118 -7.80 -18.33 -6.68
N ARG A 119 -6.54 -18.71 -6.44
CA ARG A 119 -5.49 -17.83 -5.95
C ARG A 119 -5.24 -16.66 -6.90
N LEU A 120 -5.13 -16.94 -8.22
CA LEU A 120 -4.96 -15.90 -9.23
C LEU A 120 -6.15 -14.93 -9.26
N ARG A 121 -7.38 -15.45 -9.27
CA ARG A 121 -8.60 -14.64 -9.22
C ARG A 121 -8.61 -13.75 -7.97
N THR A 122 -8.35 -14.34 -6.80
CA THR A 122 -8.37 -13.63 -5.53
C THR A 122 -7.34 -12.50 -5.49
N VAL A 123 -6.10 -12.72 -5.95
CA VAL A 123 -5.09 -11.66 -5.92
C VAL A 123 -5.42 -10.52 -6.88
N ILE A 124 -5.98 -10.83 -8.06
CA ILE A 124 -6.41 -9.80 -9.02
C ILE A 124 -7.57 -8.99 -8.43
N GLN A 125 -8.60 -9.65 -7.89
CA GLN A 125 -9.73 -8.97 -7.23
C GLN A 125 -9.27 -8.11 -6.06
N ALA A 126 -8.43 -8.66 -5.18
CA ALA A 126 -7.89 -7.92 -4.05
C ALA A 126 -7.08 -6.70 -4.48
N HIS A 127 -6.27 -6.81 -5.55
CA HIS A 127 -5.51 -5.68 -6.08
C HIS A 127 -6.43 -4.58 -6.63
N LEU A 128 -7.45 -4.95 -7.42
CA LEU A 128 -8.43 -4.00 -7.94
C LEU A 128 -9.21 -3.29 -6.83
N TYR A 129 -9.69 -4.05 -5.84
CA TYR A 129 -10.40 -3.47 -4.71
C TYR A 129 -9.50 -2.57 -3.85
N LEU A 130 -8.25 -2.97 -3.65
CA LEU A 130 -7.28 -2.19 -2.92
C LEU A 130 -6.95 -0.88 -3.63
N SER A 131 -6.83 -0.91 -4.97
CA SER A 131 -6.60 0.28 -5.76
C SER A 131 -7.75 1.29 -5.66
N GLU A 132 -8.98 0.82 -5.50
CA GLU A 132 -10.15 1.66 -5.28
C GLU A 132 -10.14 2.25 -3.86
N VAL A 133 -9.96 1.40 -2.83
CA VAL A 133 -9.93 1.83 -1.42
C VAL A 133 -8.79 2.81 -1.13
N MET A 134 -7.64 2.61 -1.76
CA MET A 134 -6.43 3.43 -1.60
C MET A 134 -6.18 4.36 -2.81
N GLN A 135 -7.20 4.68 -3.59
CA GLN A 135 -7.06 5.47 -4.83
C GLN A 135 -6.22 6.75 -4.66
N PRO A 136 -6.40 7.59 -3.62
CA PRO A 136 -5.59 8.78 -3.46
C PRO A 136 -4.10 8.46 -3.28
N TRP A 137 -3.77 7.38 -2.57
CA TRP A 137 -2.39 6.95 -2.38
C TRP A 137 -1.79 6.37 -3.66
N PHE A 138 -2.52 5.55 -4.42
CA PHE A 138 -2.04 4.99 -5.69
C PHE A 138 -1.74 6.11 -6.68
N TYR A 139 -2.66 7.07 -6.81
CA TYR A 139 -2.44 8.23 -7.67
C TYR A 139 -1.21 9.04 -7.24
N PHE A 140 -1.11 9.36 -5.95
CA PHE A 140 0.05 10.05 -5.37
C PHE A 140 1.34 9.27 -5.62
N SER A 141 1.36 7.97 -5.35
CA SER A 141 2.53 7.11 -5.56
C SER A 141 2.99 7.12 -7.01
N TYR A 142 2.05 6.97 -7.95
CA TYR A 142 2.36 7.01 -9.39
C TYR A 142 2.94 8.35 -9.83
N MET A 143 2.32 9.44 -9.41
CA MET A 143 2.74 10.78 -9.82
C MET A 143 4.09 11.19 -9.20
N GLU A 144 4.38 10.74 -7.98
CA GLU A 144 5.53 11.23 -7.21
C GLU A 144 6.76 10.32 -7.28
N THR A 145 6.63 9.09 -7.78
CA THR A 145 7.78 8.17 -7.93
C THR A 145 8.91 8.78 -8.77
N LYS A 146 8.59 9.58 -9.79
CA LYS A 146 9.58 10.29 -10.62
C LYS A 146 10.42 11.33 -9.84
N ASN A 147 9.92 11.81 -8.71
CA ASN A 147 10.56 12.82 -7.86
C ASN A 147 11.47 12.21 -6.79
N LEU A 148 11.48 10.88 -6.68
CA LEU A 148 12.33 10.15 -5.75
C LEU A 148 13.80 10.09 -6.21
N SER A 149 14.70 9.85 -5.26
CA SER A 149 16.08 9.48 -5.59
C SER A 149 16.13 8.18 -6.41
N ARG A 150 17.21 7.95 -7.14
CA ARG A 150 17.38 6.70 -7.91
C ARG A 150 17.24 5.44 -7.06
N GLU A 151 17.74 5.45 -5.84
CA GLU A 151 17.64 4.33 -4.92
C GLU A 151 16.18 4.07 -4.50
N GLU A 152 15.43 5.12 -4.24
CA GLU A 152 14.02 5.03 -3.88
C GLU A 152 13.14 4.63 -5.06
N GLN A 153 13.44 5.11 -6.26
CA GLN A 153 12.79 4.65 -7.50
C GLN A 153 13.00 3.14 -7.69
N LYS A 154 14.22 2.65 -7.41
CA LYS A 154 14.52 1.21 -7.44
C LYS A 154 13.67 0.44 -6.44
N ARG A 155 13.54 0.92 -5.21
CA ARG A 155 12.67 0.30 -4.18
C ARG A 155 11.19 0.34 -4.55
N ALA A 156 10.73 1.41 -5.21
CA ALA A 156 9.37 1.49 -5.72
C ALA A 156 9.15 0.44 -6.82
N MET A 157 10.08 0.32 -7.75
CA MET A 157 10.05 -0.70 -8.80
C MET A 157 10.09 -2.13 -8.22
N GLU A 158 10.92 -2.40 -7.22
CA GLU A 158 10.97 -3.70 -6.54
C GLU A 158 9.62 -4.06 -5.89
N ALA A 159 8.88 -3.08 -5.41
CA ALA A 159 7.55 -3.31 -4.85
C ALA A 159 6.49 -3.62 -5.92
N GLU A 160 6.57 -3.01 -7.10
CA GLU A 160 5.74 -3.35 -8.26
C GLU A 160 6.07 -4.75 -8.77
N LEU A 161 7.37 -5.05 -8.93
CA LEU A 161 7.85 -6.38 -9.30
C LEU A 161 7.45 -7.46 -8.29
N PHE A 162 7.25 -7.11 -7.03
CA PHE A 162 6.76 -8.05 -6.03
C PHE A 162 5.33 -8.52 -6.35
N THR A 163 4.43 -7.61 -6.75
CA THR A 163 3.06 -7.96 -7.16
C THR A 163 3.08 -8.82 -8.42
N GLU A 164 3.89 -8.41 -9.40
CA GLU A 164 4.10 -9.18 -10.64
C GLU A 164 4.64 -10.58 -10.34
N LYS A 165 5.61 -10.72 -9.43
CA LYS A 165 6.16 -12.00 -9.02
C LYS A 165 5.11 -12.93 -8.40
N ILE A 166 4.20 -12.42 -7.58
CA ILE A 166 3.08 -13.21 -7.05
C ILE A 166 2.27 -13.80 -8.20
N LEU A 167 1.93 -12.98 -9.21
CA LEU A 167 1.16 -13.42 -10.37
C LEU A 167 1.94 -14.47 -11.20
N ILE A 168 3.21 -14.23 -11.48
CA ILE A 168 4.08 -15.15 -12.22
C ILE A 168 4.20 -16.49 -11.49
N ASP A 169 4.42 -16.50 -10.19
CA ASP A 169 4.56 -17.73 -9.40
C ASP A 169 3.25 -18.55 -9.40
N ILE A 170 2.10 -17.88 -9.37
CA ILE A 170 0.79 -18.55 -9.49
C ILE A 170 0.62 -19.15 -10.90
N MET A 171 0.95 -18.40 -11.95
CA MET A 171 0.83 -18.84 -13.33
C MET A 171 1.73 -20.05 -13.61
N LYS A 172 2.99 -20.04 -13.14
CA LYS A 172 3.93 -21.15 -13.27
C LYS A 172 3.39 -22.43 -12.61
N ARG A 173 2.81 -22.33 -11.43
CA ARG A 173 2.17 -23.46 -10.74
C ARG A 173 0.98 -24.00 -11.54
N THR A 174 0.16 -23.10 -12.09
CA THR A 174 -0.99 -23.49 -12.94
C THR A 174 -0.55 -24.26 -14.19
N GLU A 175 0.54 -23.86 -14.83
CA GLU A 175 1.10 -24.57 -15.98
C GLU A 175 1.70 -25.93 -15.58
N ALA A 176 2.43 -25.98 -14.47
CA ALA A 176 2.98 -27.24 -13.95
C ALA A 176 1.87 -28.25 -13.60
N ASP A 177 0.76 -27.79 -13.02
CA ASP A 177 -0.38 -28.64 -12.70
C ASP A 177 -1.09 -29.15 -13.97
N LYS A 178 -1.26 -28.31 -15.00
CA LYS A 178 -1.78 -28.74 -16.31
C LYS A 178 -0.88 -29.80 -16.97
N PHE A 179 0.44 -29.68 -16.79
CA PHE A 179 1.40 -30.65 -17.33
C PHE A 179 1.31 -31.97 -16.59
N LYS A 180 1.15 -31.95 -15.25
CA LYS A 180 0.91 -33.15 -14.44
C LYS A 180 -0.38 -33.87 -14.82
N ASP A 181 -1.48 -33.13 -14.94
CA ASP A 181 -2.79 -33.72 -15.35
C ASP A 181 -2.74 -34.32 -16.76
N LYS A 182 -1.88 -33.80 -17.64
CA LYS A 182 -1.67 -34.32 -18.98
C LYS A 182 -0.85 -35.62 -19.01
N ILE A 183 0.13 -35.76 -18.10
CA ILE A 183 1.02 -36.92 -18.00
C ILE A 183 0.39 -38.01 -17.10
N TYR A 184 -0.30 -37.61 -16.05
CA TYR A 184 -0.97 -38.50 -15.09
C TYR A 184 -2.48 -38.15 -15.01
N PRO A 185 -3.29 -38.49 -16.02
CA PRO A 185 -4.72 -38.27 -15.96
C PRO A 185 -5.31 -38.97 -14.73
N LYS A 186 -6.05 -38.21 -13.92
CA LYS A 186 -6.74 -38.78 -12.75
C LYS A 186 -7.59 -39.94 -13.23
N GLN A 187 -7.20 -41.15 -12.85
CA GLN A 187 -8.02 -42.31 -13.10
C GLN A 187 -9.32 -42.13 -12.31
N ASN A 188 -10.44 -42.02 -13.02
CA ASN A 188 -11.77 -42.12 -12.42
C ASN A 188 -11.93 -43.53 -11.86
N ILE A 189 -11.58 -43.73 -10.60
CA ILE A 189 -11.95 -44.91 -9.83
C ILE A 189 -13.45 -44.76 -9.58
N LYS A 190 -14.26 -45.54 -10.36
CA LYS A 190 -15.67 -45.75 -10.12
C LYS A 190 -15.87 -46.61 -8.89
#